data_aeb5b474bdbea45974dac5f1b5dd7829
#
_entry.id   aeb5b474bdbea45974dac5f1b5dd7829
#
_cell.length_a   1.000
_cell.length_b   1.000
_cell.length_c   1.000
_cell.angle_alpha   90.00
_cell.angle_beta   90.00
_cell.angle_gamma   90.00
#
_symmetry.space_group_name_H-M   'P 1'
#
loop_
_entity.id
_entity.type
_entity.pdbx_description
1 polymer ?
#
loop_
_entity_poly.entity_id
_entity_poly.type
_entity_poly.pdbx_seq_one_letter_code
_entity_poly.pdbx_strand_id
1 'polypeptide(L)'
;MIFKILFLFLLANSNALSNKNPEYIIKKTDDQFREINNYQVDMVISIAIPAFRMPKKKYKVYFKQPDKIKVKSRGFGLLPKTGMFTSPLENFSNLSNIRFSKDLSRTNPNEIMLVGDLVLDSLALDVPNEYARLTFKPTVDVKVDTQNWVITQVLTKIDTVKIMEINNFYDVVDDSFYMPIRSTVEYYVKDARLSKWINKDIGTIMGNNHNMNIESDMVKGLISVNYAKYRVNRGIKDSIFED
;
A
#
# COMPACT_ATOMS: atom_id res chain seq x y z
N MET A 1 -39.22 7.57 -34.87
CA MET A 1 -39.02 8.42 -33.67
C MET A 1 -38.31 7.69 -32.52
N ILE A 2 -38.17 6.39 -32.56
CA ILE A 2 -37.54 5.56 -31.49
C ILE A 2 -35.99 5.55 -31.57
N PHE A 3 -35.40 5.74 -32.74
CA PHE A 3 -33.93 5.70 -32.94
C PHE A 3 -33.16 6.92 -32.38
N LYS A 4 -33.81 8.07 -32.21
CA LYS A 4 -33.18 9.28 -31.66
C LYS A 4 -33.03 9.27 -30.12
N ILE A 5 -33.85 8.48 -29.41
CA ILE A 5 -33.83 8.42 -27.95
C ILE A 5 -32.72 7.49 -27.47
N LEU A 6 -32.36 6.45 -28.25
CA LEU A 6 -31.27 5.53 -27.87
C LEU A 6 -29.87 6.16 -27.96
N PHE A 7 -29.68 7.16 -28.84
CA PHE A 7 -28.42 7.84 -29.02
C PHE A 7 -28.12 8.88 -27.91
N LEU A 8 -29.17 9.40 -27.26
CA LEU A 8 -28.99 10.37 -26.16
C LEU A 8 -28.58 9.70 -24.86
N PHE A 9 -28.90 8.42 -24.64
CA PHE A 9 -28.49 7.68 -23.44
C PHE A 9 -27.04 7.24 -23.45
N LEU A 10 -26.42 7.08 -24.63
CA LEU A 10 -24.99 6.73 -24.76
C LEU A 10 -24.04 7.90 -24.51
N LEU A 11 -24.50 9.16 -24.64
CA LEU A 11 -23.68 10.34 -24.37
C LEU A 11 -23.70 10.80 -22.91
N ALA A 12 -24.66 10.34 -22.11
CA ALA A 12 -24.77 10.73 -20.70
C ALA A 12 -23.74 10.05 -19.80
N ASN A 13 -23.14 8.92 -20.21
CA ASN A 13 -22.17 8.19 -19.40
C ASN A 13 -20.71 8.67 -19.57
N SER A 14 -20.40 9.45 -20.60
CA SER A 14 -19.03 9.95 -20.84
C SER A 14 -18.67 11.17 -20.00
N ASN A 15 -19.64 11.89 -19.45
CA ASN A 15 -19.40 13.12 -18.67
C ASN A 15 -19.29 12.90 -17.15
N ALA A 16 -19.50 11.69 -16.65
CA ALA A 16 -19.46 11.42 -15.22
C ALA A 16 -18.03 11.41 -14.64
N LEU A 17 -17.01 11.29 -15.47
CA LEU A 17 -15.60 11.28 -15.05
C LEU A 17 -14.96 12.68 -15.06
N SER A 18 -15.52 13.66 -15.75
CA SER A 18 -14.89 14.97 -15.96
C SER A 18 -14.94 15.90 -14.74
N ASN A 19 -15.72 15.59 -13.70
CA ASN A 19 -15.85 16.38 -12.46
C ASN A 19 -15.23 15.72 -11.22
N LYS A 20 -14.46 14.63 -11.36
CA LYS A 20 -13.85 13.96 -10.21
C LYS A 20 -12.51 14.63 -9.89
N ASN A 21 -12.42 15.24 -8.72
CA ASN A 21 -11.14 15.69 -8.16
C ASN A 21 -10.44 14.53 -7.42
N PRO A 22 -9.14 14.64 -7.12
CA PRO A 22 -8.41 13.62 -6.35
C PRO A 22 -9.08 13.26 -5.01
N GLU A 23 -9.62 14.26 -4.31
CA GLU A 23 -10.28 14.08 -3.02
C GLU A 23 -11.50 13.16 -3.12
N TYR A 24 -12.24 13.21 -4.22
CA TYR A 24 -13.35 12.29 -4.48
C TYR A 24 -12.88 10.84 -4.55
N ILE A 25 -11.76 10.58 -5.24
CA ILE A 25 -11.18 9.23 -5.37
C ILE A 25 -10.72 8.74 -4.00
N ILE A 26 -9.99 9.59 -3.27
CA ILE A 26 -9.51 9.28 -1.91
C ILE A 26 -10.67 8.95 -0.98
N LYS A 27 -11.70 9.81 -0.99
CA LYS A 27 -12.89 9.58 -0.17
C LYS A 27 -13.59 8.26 -0.50
N LYS A 28 -13.72 7.92 -1.78
CA LYS A 28 -14.35 6.66 -2.21
C LYS A 28 -13.57 5.44 -1.73
N THR A 29 -12.23 5.47 -1.75
CA THR A 29 -11.42 4.38 -1.21
C THR A 29 -11.57 4.25 0.31
N ASP A 30 -11.70 5.36 1.02
CA ASP A 30 -11.92 5.35 2.47
C ASP A 30 -13.34 4.87 2.82
N ASP A 31 -14.35 5.33 2.10
CA ASP A 31 -15.74 4.87 2.27
C ASP A 31 -15.83 3.34 2.11
N GLN A 32 -15.18 2.79 1.07
CA GLN A 32 -15.13 1.34 0.82
C GLN A 32 -14.43 0.58 1.96
N PHE A 33 -13.30 1.11 2.46
CA PHE A 33 -12.60 0.51 3.60
C PHE A 33 -13.45 0.52 4.87
N ARG A 34 -14.26 1.56 5.08
CA ARG A 34 -15.13 1.70 6.26
C ARG A 34 -16.29 0.71 6.29
N GLU A 35 -16.65 0.08 5.18
CA GLU A 35 -17.62 -1.02 5.15
C GLU A 35 -17.11 -2.25 5.91
N ILE A 36 -15.80 -2.36 6.09
CA ILE A 36 -15.15 -3.43 6.85
C ILE A 36 -15.01 -3.01 8.30
N ASN A 37 -16.00 -3.34 9.14
CA ASN A 37 -15.97 -2.99 10.57
C ASN A 37 -14.90 -3.78 11.34
N ASN A 38 -14.70 -5.03 10.99
CA ASN A 38 -13.69 -5.90 11.60
C ASN A 38 -13.38 -7.09 10.69
N TYR A 39 -12.17 -7.63 10.83
CA TYR A 39 -11.83 -8.91 10.21
C TYR A 39 -10.77 -9.68 11.01
N GLN A 40 -10.80 -10.99 10.82
CA GLN A 40 -9.72 -11.89 11.20
C GLN A 40 -9.15 -12.52 9.94
N VAL A 41 -7.83 -12.67 9.85
CA VAL A 41 -7.16 -13.26 8.70
C VAL A 41 -5.91 -14.04 9.12
N ASP A 42 -5.63 -15.14 8.47
CA ASP A 42 -4.34 -15.84 8.55
C ASP A 42 -3.40 -15.27 7.48
N MET A 43 -2.19 -14.86 7.87
CA MET A 43 -1.20 -14.31 6.96
C MET A 43 0.05 -15.16 6.93
N VAL A 44 0.64 -15.29 5.74
CA VAL A 44 1.96 -15.88 5.55
C VAL A 44 2.87 -14.83 4.91
N ILE A 45 3.91 -14.43 5.64
CA ILE A 45 4.91 -13.48 5.16
C ILE A 45 6.16 -14.23 4.74
N SER A 46 6.65 -13.93 3.55
CA SER A 46 7.97 -14.37 3.06
C SER A 46 8.79 -13.15 2.65
N ILE A 47 10.06 -13.15 3.06
CA ILE A 47 11.02 -12.09 2.75
C ILE A 47 12.15 -12.71 1.96
N ALA A 48 12.38 -12.19 0.76
CA ALA A 48 13.48 -12.57 -0.12
C ALA A 48 14.35 -11.33 -0.38
N ILE A 49 15.49 -11.28 0.29
CA ILE A 49 16.51 -10.26 0.11
C ILE A 49 17.79 -10.97 -0.30
N PRO A 50 18.58 -10.45 -1.27
CA PRO A 50 19.87 -11.02 -1.61
C PRO A 50 20.72 -11.28 -0.37
N ALA A 51 21.36 -12.43 -0.30
CA ALA A 51 22.18 -12.91 0.83
C ALA A 51 21.42 -13.15 2.15
N PHE A 52 20.09 -12.97 2.20
CA PHE A 52 19.32 -13.20 3.42
C PHE A 52 18.09 -14.08 3.14
N ARG A 53 18.01 -15.23 3.80
CA ARG A 53 16.87 -16.14 3.71
C ARG A 53 16.16 -16.19 5.05
N MET A 54 14.96 -15.63 5.10
CA MET A 54 14.07 -15.82 6.24
C MET A 54 13.07 -16.95 5.98
N PRO A 55 12.82 -17.81 6.97
CA PRO A 55 11.74 -18.77 6.88
C PRO A 55 10.39 -18.04 6.81
N LYS A 56 9.45 -18.60 6.05
CA LYS A 56 8.07 -18.08 6.01
C LYS A 56 7.49 -18.03 7.41
N LYS A 57 6.91 -16.90 7.79
CA LYS A 57 6.27 -16.66 9.07
C LYS A 57 4.76 -16.63 8.92
N LYS A 58 4.07 -17.28 9.86
CA LYS A 58 2.61 -17.31 9.91
C LYS A 58 2.12 -16.43 11.04
N TYR A 59 1.12 -15.61 10.74
CA TYR A 59 0.47 -14.70 11.68
C TYR A 59 -1.03 -14.89 11.61
N LYS A 60 -1.69 -14.62 12.72
CA LYS A 60 -3.13 -14.38 12.76
C LYS A 60 -3.34 -12.93 13.13
N VAL A 61 -4.06 -12.20 12.28
CA VAL A 61 -4.33 -10.78 12.46
C VAL A 61 -5.80 -10.59 12.77
N TYR A 62 -6.07 -9.73 13.72
CA TYR A 62 -7.37 -9.21 14.06
C TYR A 62 -7.36 -7.70 13.85
N PHE A 63 -8.35 -7.21 13.15
CA PHE A 63 -8.57 -5.78 12.92
C PHE A 63 -9.98 -5.41 13.35
N LYS A 64 -10.14 -4.25 13.95
CA LYS A 64 -11.45 -3.65 14.25
C LYS A 64 -11.35 -2.14 14.10
N GLN A 65 -12.27 -1.57 13.34
CA GLN A 65 -12.38 -0.13 13.18
C GLN A 65 -12.38 0.59 14.55
N PRO A 66 -11.81 1.82 14.63
CA PRO A 66 -11.13 2.53 13.53
C PRO A 66 -9.68 2.06 13.31
N ASP A 67 -8.98 1.56 14.36
CA ASP A 67 -7.52 1.39 14.36
C ASP A 67 -7.02 0.25 15.26
N LYS A 68 -7.92 -0.58 15.81
CA LYS A 68 -7.52 -1.68 16.69
C LYS A 68 -6.92 -2.81 15.87
N ILE A 69 -5.67 -3.15 16.15
CA ILE A 69 -4.94 -4.26 15.51
C ILE A 69 -4.31 -5.13 16.58
N LYS A 70 -4.50 -6.44 16.46
CA LYS A 70 -3.78 -7.44 17.24
C LYS A 70 -3.19 -8.49 16.31
N VAL A 71 -1.90 -8.72 16.45
CA VAL A 71 -1.17 -9.72 15.69
C VAL A 71 -0.70 -10.83 16.62
N LYS A 72 -1.11 -12.06 16.34
CA LYS A 72 -0.65 -13.26 17.03
C LYS A 72 0.28 -14.07 16.13
N SER A 73 1.45 -14.41 16.63
CA SER A 73 2.41 -15.29 15.94
C SER A 73 2.96 -16.34 16.92
N ARG A 74 3.42 -17.46 16.36
CA ARG A 74 4.22 -18.40 17.14
C ARG A 74 5.70 -17.97 17.03
N GLY A 75 6.29 -17.58 18.17
CA GLY A 75 7.67 -17.11 18.26
C GLY A 75 7.84 -15.63 17.87
N PHE A 76 9.10 -15.17 17.89
CA PHE A 76 9.45 -13.81 17.51
C PHE A 76 9.11 -13.55 16.05
N GLY A 77 8.31 -12.53 15.77
CA GLY A 77 7.89 -12.19 14.42
C GLY A 77 7.91 -10.70 14.19
N LEU A 78 8.43 -10.30 13.05
CA LEU A 78 8.44 -8.94 12.56
C LEU A 78 7.26 -8.75 11.62
N LEU A 79 6.43 -7.78 11.91
CA LEU A 79 5.37 -7.35 11.01
C LEU A 79 5.86 -6.08 10.29
N PRO A 80 5.91 -6.07 8.95
CA PRO A 80 6.20 -4.84 8.24
C PRO A 80 5.17 -3.77 8.61
N LYS A 81 5.61 -2.61 9.05
CA LYS A 81 4.73 -1.43 9.28
C LYS A 81 4.30 -0.78 7.96
N THR A 82 4.11 -1.58 6.93
CA THR A 82 3.73 -1.09 5.60
C THR A 82 2.23 -1.04 5.52
N GLY A 83 1.58 0.07 5.83
CA GLY A 83 0.21 0.44 5.45
C GLY A 83 -0.88 -0.64 5.24
N MET A 84 -0.54 -1.92 5.47
CA MET A 84 -1.39 -3.08 5.15
C MET A 84 -2.66 -3.18 5.99
N PHE A 85 -2.71 -2.43 7.11
CA PHE A 85 -3.83 -2.49 8.06
C PHE A 85 -4.40 -1.11 8.34
N THR A 86 -3.92 -0.10 7.64
CA THR A 86 -4.28 1.28 7.86
C THR A 86 -5.36 1.72 6.86
N SER A 87 -6.13 2.74 7.23
CA SER A 87 -7.06 3.36 6.30
C SER A 87 -6.35 3.78 5.02
N PRO A 88 -7.00 3.66 3.84
CA PRO A 88 -6.49 4.26 2.61
C PRO A 88 -6.10 5.72 2.75
N LEU A 89 -6.76 6.49 3.64
CA LEU A 89 -6.41 7.89 3.93
C LEU A 89 -4.97 8.03 4.44
N GLU A 90 -4.45 7.07 5.21
CA GLU A 90 -3.07 7.13 5.70
C GLU A 90 -2.04 7.04 4.57
N ASN A 91 -2.36 6.35 3.47
CA ASN A 91 -1.49 6.33 2.30
C ASN A 91 -1.38 7.70 1.63
N PHE A 92 -2.38 8.57 1.82
CA PHE A 92 -2.42 9.92 1.25
C PHE A 92 -2.01 11.01 2.25
N SER A 93 -2.03 10.73 3.57
CA SER A 93 -1.80 11.74 4.62
C SER A 93 -0.40 12.38 4.56
N ASN A 94 0.58 11.62 4.05
CA ASN A 94 1.96 12.09 3.89
C ASN A 94 2.24 12.66 2.49
N LEU A 95 1.19 12.91 1.69
CA LEU A 95 1.32 13.47 0.34
C LEU A 95 0.77 14.88 0.28
N SER A 96 1.47 15.73 -0.45
CA SER A 96 1.00 17.06 -0.85
C SER A 96 0.81 17.12 -2.36
N ASN A 97 0.13 18.18 -2.85
CA ASN A 97 -0.08 18.43 -4.28
C ASN A 97 -0.64 17.21 -5.04
N ILE A 98 -1.60 16.51 -4.45
CA ILE A 98 -2.19 15.33 -5.06
C ILE A 98 -2.95 15.72 -6.33
N ARG A 99 -2.65 15.04 -7.43
CA ARG A 99 -3.17 15.31 -8.77
C ARG A 99 -3.35 14.02 -9.57
N PHE A 100 -4.14 14.07 -10.62
CA PHE A 100 -4.18 12.94 -11.57
C PHE A 100 -2.86 12.82 -12.32
N SER A 101 -2.43 11.60 -12.55
CA SER A 101 -1.29 11.36 -13.44
C SER A 101 -1.60 11.84 -14.85
N LYS A 102 -0.61 12.47 -15.49
CA LYS A 102 -0.65 12.82 -16.91
C LYS A 102 -0.31 11.65 -17.82
N ASP A 103 0.17 10.56 -17.24
CA ASP A 103 0.48 9.36 -18.00
C ASP A 103 -0.83 8.69 -18.46
N LEU A 104 -1.05 8.73 -19.76
CA LEU A 104 -2.23 8.22 -20.45
C LEU A 104 -2.13 6.72 -20.78
N SER A 105 -1.06 6.04 -20.39
CA SER A 105 -0.86 4.60 -20.60
C SER A 105 -1.80 3.75 -19.72
N ARG A 106 -3.11 4.08 -19.77
CA ARG A 106 -4.15 3.32 -19.07
C ARG A 106 -4.38 2.02 -19.81
N THR A 107 -3.90 0.94 -19.25
CA THR A 107 -4.21 -0.41 -19.74
C THR A 107 -5.61 -0.87 -19.34
N ASN A 108 -6.19 -0.27 -18.29
CA ASN A 108 -7.51 -0.62 -17.78
C ASN A 108 -8.37 0.66 -17.62
N PRO A 109 -9.56 0.75 -18.23
CA PRO A 109 -10.45 1.91 -18.11
C PRO A 109 -10.96 2.14 -16.68
N ASN A 110 -10.95 1.11 -15.84
CA ASN A 110 -11.38 1.18 -14.44
C ASN A 110 -10.25 1.58 -13.48
N GLU A 111 -9.05 1.89 -13.99
CA GLU A 111 -7.94 2.33 -13.16
C GLU A 111 -7.72 3.83 -13.27
N ILE A 112 -7.50 4.48 -12.12
CA ILE A 112 -7.08 5.88 -12.02
C ILE A 112 -5.74 5.92 -11.27
N MET A 113 -4.81 6.74 -11.74
CA MET A 113 -3.56 6.99 -11.06
C MET A 113 -3.53 8.42 -10.51
N LEU A 114 -3.35 8.52 -9.20
CA LEU A 114 -3.05 9.76 -8.49
C LEU A 114 -1.55 9.86 -8.26
N VAL A 115 -1.03 11.07 -8.31
CA VAL A 115 0.39 11.38 -8.02
C VAL A 115 0.44 12.45 -6.96
N GLY A 116 1.21 12.21 -5.89
CA GLY A 116 1.45 13.19 -4.83
C GLY A 116 2.95 13.37 -4.58
N ASP A 117 3.31 14.52 -4.04
CA ASP A 117 4.66 14.81 -3.59
C ASP A 117 4.80 14.35 -2.14
N LEU A 118 5.79 13.50 -1.83
CA LEU A 118 5.99 12.95 -0.48
C LEU A 118 6.54 14.03 0.46
N VAL A 119 5.86 14.25 1.58
CA VAL A 119 6.28 15.19 2.63
C VAL A 119 7.20 14.46 3.59
N LEU A 120 8.52 14.69 3.45
CA LEU A 120 9.55 13.96 4.22
C LEU A 120 9.49 14.27 5.72
N ASP A 121 9.13 15.50 6.09
CA ASP A 121 9.05 15.92 7.50
C ASP A 121 7.96 15.17 8.27
N SER A 122 6.90 14.70 7.57
CA SER A 122 5.82 13.94 8.17
C SER A 122 6.18 12.50 8.53
N LEU A 123 7.27 11.98 7.96
CA LEU A 123 7.67 10.59 8.14
C LEU A 123 8.43 10.34 9.46
N ALA A 124 8.65 11.37 10.29
CA ALA A 124 9.44 11.30 11.54
C ALA A 124 10.77 10.53 11.36
N LEU A 125 11.35 10.63 10.16
CA LEU A 125 12.63 10.00 9.86
C LEU A 125 13.73 10.86 10.47
N ASP A 126 14.56 10.27 11.33
CA ASP A 126 15.87 10.82 11.70
C ASP A 126 16.74 10.84 10.44
N VAL A 127 16.47 11.79 9.55
CA VAL A 127 17.29 11.99 8.35
C VAL A 127 18.57 12.67 8.83
N PRO A 128 19.73 12.03 8.72
CA PRO A 128 20.99 12.70 9.06
C PRO A 128 21.09 14.02 8.29
N ASN A 129 21.61 15.08 8.92
CA ASN A 129 21.73 16.44 8.34
C ASN A 129 22.37 16.46 6.93
N GLU A 130 23.18 15.45 6.59
CA GLU A 130 23.74 15.23 5.26
C GLU A 130 22.68 15.00 4.18
N TYR A 131 21.54 14.41 4.53
CA TYR A 131 20.42 14.11 3.62
C TYR A 131 19.39 15.24 3.56
N ALA A 132 19.30 16.10 4.55
CA ALA A 132 18.47 17.31 4.52
C ALA A 132 18.89 18.30 3.40
N ARG A 133 20.08 18.13 2.85
CA ARG A 133 20.60 18.89 1.69
C ARG A 133 20.32 18.24 0.35
N LEU A 134 19.73 17.04 0.32
CA LEU A 134 19.36 16.40 -0.94
C LEU A 134 18.12 17.11 -1.50
N THR A 135 18.30 17.75 -2.65
CA THR A 135 17.26 18.50 -3.36
C THR A 135 16.27 17.60 -4.11
N PHE A 136 16.26 16.28 -3.85
CA PHE A 136 15.34 15.38 -4.51
C PHE A 136 13.94 15.45 -3.87
N LYS A 137 12.93 15.45 -4.71
CA LYS A 137 11.52 15.43 -4.32
C LYS A 137 10.94 14.06 -4.67
N PRO A 138 10.79 13.16 -3.68
CA PRO A 138 10.16 11.89 -3.95
C PRO A 138 8.68 12.09 -4.28
N THR A 139 8.20 11.34 -5.26
CA THR A 139 6.78 11.29 -5.62
C THR A 139 6.23 9.91 -5.37
N VAL A 140 4.93 9.86 -5.08
CA VAL A 140 4.20 8.61 -4.91
C VAL A 140 3.07 8.56 -5.91
N ASP A 141 3.08 7.52 -6.74
CA ASP A 141 1.98 7.19 -7.62
C ASP A 141 1.07 6.19 -6.92
N VAL A 142 -0.22 6.48 -6.84
CA VAL A 142 -1.22 5.60 -6.24
C VAL A 142 -2.23 5.21 -7.29
N LYS A 143 -2.30 3.92 -7.61
CA LYS A 143 -3.25 3.36 -8.55
C LYS A 143 -4.48 2.85 -7.81
N VAL A 144 -5.65 3.28 -8.24
CA VAL A 144 -6.93 2.93 -7.66
C VAL A 144 -7.78 2.23 -8.71
N ASP A 145 -8.30 1.05 -8.37
CA ASP A 145 -9.40 0.41 -9.09
C ASP A 145 -10.70 1.14 -8.73
N THR A 146 -11.34 1.77 -9.69
CA THR A 146 -12.57 2.56 -9.49
C THR A 146 -13.84 1.72 -9.56
N GLN A 147 -13.74 0.44 -9.91
CA GLN A 147 -14.86 -0.49 -9.84
C GLN A 147 -15.09 -0.93 -8.40
N ASN A 148 -14.02 -1.25 -7.70
CA ASN A 148 -14.06 -1.77 -6.33
C ASN A 148 -13.53 -0.77 -5.28
N TRP A 149 -13.06 0.41 -5.70
CA TRP A 149 -12.54 1.49 -4.86
C TRP A 149 -11.40 1.03 -3.93
N VAL A 150 -10.46 0.26 -4.46
CA VAL A 150 -9.30 -0.24 -3.72
C VAL A 150 -7.98 0.22 -4.34
N ILE A 151 -6.94 0.34 -3.51
CA ILE A 151 -5.60 0.71 -3.96
C ILE A 151 -4.88 -0.55 -4.44
N THR A 152 -4.64 -0.65 -5.75
CA THR A 152 -3.98 -1.81 -6.37
C THR A 152 -2.46 -1.67 -6.41
N GLN A 153 -1.93 -0.43 -6.48
CA GLN A 153 -0.50 -0.19 -6.52
C GLN A 153 -0.13 1.12 -5.82
N VAL A 154 1.00 1.12 -5.13
CA VAL A 154 1.67 2.32 -4.63
C VAL A 154 3.12 2.28 -5.08
N LEU A 155 3.58 3.29 -5.81
CA LEU A 155 4.93 3.36 -6.35
C LEU A 155 5.62 4.65 -5.88
N THR A 156 6.65 4.51 -5.06
CA THR A 156 7.51 5.63 -4.65
C THR A 156 8.68 5.77 -5.61
N LYS A 157 8.90 6.99 -6.09
CA LYS A 157 9.97 7.34 -7.04
C LYS A 157 10.75 8.56 -6.57
N ILE A 158 12.02 8.63 -6.99
CA ILE A 158 12.81 9.85 -6.99
C ILE A 158 13.13 10.12 -8.46
N ASP A 159 12.60 11.20 -8.99
CA ASP A 159 12.59 11.48 -10.44
C ASP A 159 11.98 10.29 -11.21
N THR A 160 12.80 9.61 -12.03
CA THR A 160 12.39 8.41 -12.79
C THR A 160 12.78 7.09 -12.13
N VAL A 161 13.50 7.14 -11.01
CA VAL A 161 14.04 5.94 -10.35
C VAL A 161 13.02 5.41 -9.36
N LYS A 162 12.61 4.15 -9.55
CA LYS A 162 11.78 3.43 -8.58
C LYS A 162 12.57 3.17 -7.30
N ILE A 163 11.94 3.42 -6.16
CA ILE A 163 12.49 3.16 -4.82
C ILE A 163 11.75 2.02 -4.15
N MET A 164 10.42 2.05 -4.18
CA MET A 164 9.57 1.05 -3.57
C MET A 164 8.30 0.89 -4.40
N GLU A 165 7.86 -0.33 -4.57
CA GLU A 165 6.60 -0.64 -5.24
C GLU A 165 5.80 -1.64 -4.42
N ILE A 166 4.59 -1.27 -4.08
CA ILE A 166 3.61 -2.14 -3.41
C ILE A 166 2.55 -2.51 -4.45
N ASN A 167 2.29 -3.81 -4.62
CA ASN A 167 1.18 -4.28 -5.44
C ASN A 167 0.24 -5.11 -4.58
N ASN A 168 -1.05 -4.80 -4.63
CA ASN A 168 -2.10 -5.50 -3.92
C ASN A 168 -3.00 -6.22 -4.93
N PHE A 169 -3.24 -7.49 -4.67
CA PHE A 169 -4.11 -8.36 -5.46
C PHE A 169 -5.32 -8.70 -4.61
N TYR A 170 -6.49 -8.42 -5.13
CA TYR A 170 -7.76 -8.56 -4.43
C TYR A 170 -8.61 -9.68 -5.02
N ASP A 171 -9.48 -10.24 -4.20
CA ASP A 171 -10.52 -11.15 -4.62
C ASP A 171 -11.70 -11.10 -3.64
N VAL A 172 -12.81 -11.70 -4.00
CA VAL A 172 -13.98 -11.85 -3.13
C VAL A 172 -13.66 -12.90 -2.07
N VAL A 173 -13.81 -12.55 -0.81
CA VAL A 173 -13.59 -13.42 0.35
C VAL A 173 -14.81 -13.40 1.27
N ASP A 174 -14.96 -14.45 2.10
CA ASP A 174 -16.06 -14.58 3.06
C ASP A 174 -17.44 -14.27 2.40
N ASP A 175 -17.61 -14.79 1.16
CA ASP A 175 -18.79 -14.76 0.29
C ASP A 175 -19.13 -13.41 -0.39
N SER A 176 -18.62 -12.26 0.12
CA SER A 176 -19.08 -10.98 -0.44
C SER A 176 -18.10 -9.80 -0.31
N PHE A 177 -16.98 -9.94 0.40
CA PHE A 177 -16.08 -8.84 0.67
C PHE A 177 -14.86 -8.85 -0.26
N TYR A 178 -14.58 -7.72 -0.91
CA TYR A 178 -13.42 -7.57 -1.80
C TYR A 178 -12.19 -7.17 -0.97
N MET A 179 -11.33 -8.14 -0.70
CA MET A 179 -10.19 -8.00 0.22
C MET A 179 -8.88 -8.44 -0.44
N PRO A 180 -7.72 -7.96 0.02
CA PRO A 180 -6.44 -8.38 -0.53
C PRO A 180 -6.18 -9.87 -0.21
N ILE A 181 -5.88 -10.66 -1.23
CA ILE A 181 -5.46 -12.07 -1.10
C ILE A 181 -3.94 -12.21 -1.15
N ARG A 182 -3.27 -11.24 -1.74
CA ARG A 182 -1.80 -11.15 -1.78
C ARG A 182 -1.37 -9.70 -1.87
N SER A 183 -0.28 -9.36 -1.17
CA SER A 183 0.45 -8.10 -1.36
C SER A 183 1.92 -8.40 -1.57
N THR A 184 2.57 -7.61 -2.43
CA THR A 184 4.02 -7.65 -2.62
C THR A 184 4.60 -6.26 -2.39
N VAL A 185 5.76 -6.20 -1.74
CA VAL A 185 6.55 -4.98 -1.59
C VAL A 185 7.92 -5.23 -2.19
N GLU A 186 8.26 -4.49 -3.23
CA GLU A 186 9.55 -4.55 -3.88
C GLU A 186 10.35 -3.28 -3.56
N TYR A 187 11.59 -3.44 -3.12
CA TYR A 187 12.53 -2.37 -2.86
C TYR A 187 13.61 -2.34 -3.94
N TYR A 188 13.85 -1.16 -4.51
CA TYR A 188 14.86 -0.92 -5.54
C TYR A 188 15.89 0.05 -5.00
N VAL A 189 17.15 -0.36 -4.88
CA VAL A 189 18.20 0.49 -4.33
C VAL A 189 19.36 0.56 -5.31
N LYS A 190 19.62 1.76 -5.84
CA LYS A 190 20.75 2.03 -6.74
C LYS A 190 21.92 2.75 -6.05
N ASP A 191 21.70 3.37 -4.91
CA ASP A 191 22.69 4.21 -4.24
C ASP A 191 23.03 3.62 -2.87
N ALA A 192 24.33 3.50 -2.58
CA ALA A 192 24.83 3.00 -1.29
C ALA A 192 24.34 3.83 -0.10
N ARG A 193 24.04 5.12 -0.28
CA ARG A 193 23.49 6.02 0.73
C ARG A 193 22.02 5.74 0.99
N LEU A 194 21.25 5.53 -0.09
CA LEU A 194 19.85 5.08 0.00
C LEU A 194 19.76 3.68 0.60
N SER A 195 20.74 2.81 0.31
CA SER A 195 20.87 1.49 0.93
C SER A 195 20.97 1.58 2.44
N LYS A 196 21.78 2.51 2.97
CA LYS A 196 21.90 2.72 4.43
C LYS A 196 20.57 3.16 5.04
N TRP A 197 19.83 4.01 4.36
CA TRP A 197 18.54 4.50 4.82
C TRP A 197 17.49 3.38 4.84
N ILE A 198 17.35 2.64 3.73
CA ILE A 198 16.44 1.49 3.63
C ILE A 198 16.87 0.39 4.59
N ASN A 199 18.17 0.16 4.79
CA ASN A 199 18.69 -0.80 5.77
C ASN A 199 18.37 -0.39 7.20
N LYS A 200 18.31 0.90 7.53
CA LYS A 200 17.83 1.37 8.83
C LYS A 200 16.35 1.03 9.01
N ASP A 201 15.54 1.21 7.98
CA ASP A 201 14.11 0.90 8.00
C ASP A 201 13.88 -0.62 8.02
N ILE A 202 14.59 -1.38 7.18
CA ILE A 202 14.63 -2.84 7.24
C ILE A 202 15.25 -3.33 8.55
N GLY A 203 16.29 -2.69 9.06
CA GLY A 203 16.90 -3.00 10.35
C GLY A 203 15.97 -2.74 11.53
N THR A 204 15.14 -1.71 11.46
CA THR A 204 14.07 -1.43 12.43
C THR A 204 12.96 -2.49 12.34
N ILE A 205 12.68 -2.99 11.13
CA ILE A 205 11.73 -4.07 10.88
C ILE A 205 12.30 -5.45 11.32
N MET A 206 13.62 -5.65 11.21
CA MET A 206 14.29 -6.96 11.40
C MET A 206 15.04 -7.11 12.72
N GLY A 207 15.06 -6.07 13.56
CA GLY A 207 15.89 -6.04 14.78
C GLY A 207 17.37 -5.79 14.48
N ASN A 208 17.96 -4.85 15.17
CA ASN A 208 19.23 -4.13 14.92
C ASN A 208 20.55 -4.95 14.73
N ASN A 209 20.52 -6.21 14.32
CA ASN A 209 21.71 -7.07 14.41
C ASN A 209 22.34 -7.49 13.07
N HIS A 210 21.98 -6.88 11.95
CA HIS A 210 22.60 -7.28 10.68
C HIS A 210 23.13 -6.08 9.90
N ASN A 211 24.47 -5.89 9.99
CA ASN A 211 25.21 -5.08 9.03
C ASN A 211 25.22 -5.83 7.69
N MET A 212 24.34 -5.48 6.77
CA MET A 212 24.43 -5.96 5.40
C MET A 212 25.46 -5.11 4.65
N ASN A 213 26.61 -5.70 4.33
CA ASN A 213 27.53 -5.16 3.34
C ASN A 213 26.91 -5.38 1.95
N ILE A 214 26.31 -4.33 1.40
CA ILE A 214 25.71 -4.38 0.07
C ILE A 214 26.69 -3.72 -0.90
N GLU A 215 27.50 -4.53 -1.55
CA GLU A 215 28.47 -4.11 -2.58
C GLU A 215 27.90 -4.06 -4.00
N SER A 216 26.59 -4.29 -4.20
CA SER A 216 26.02 -4.33 -5.55
C SER A 216 25.15 -3.11 -5.85
N ASP A 217 25.28 -2.61 -7.08
CA ASP A 217 24.59 -1.42 -7.60
C ASP A 217 23.06 -1.48 -7.62
N MET A 218 22.45 -2.63 -7.30
CA MET A 218 21.00 -2.79 -7.26
C MET A 218 20.59 -3.96 -6.36
N VAL A 219 20.04 -3.67 -5.18
CA VAL A 219 19.42 -4.68 -4.33
C VAL A 219 17.92 -4.65 -4.54
N LYS A 220 17.37 -5.73 -5.07
CA LYS A 220 15.94 -5.96 -5.10
C LYS A 220 15.55 -6.84 -3.92
N GLY A 221 14.90 -6.25 -2.92
CA GLY A 221 14.24 -6.97 -1.84
C GLY A 221 12.77 -7.18 -2.17
N LEU A 222 12.26 -8.37 -1.92
CA LEU A 222 10.85 -8.71 -2.12
C LEU A 222 10.24 -9.22 -0.81
N ILE A 223 9.19 -8.55 -0.33
CA ILE A 223 8.33 -9.06 0.72
C ILE A 223 7.02 -9.49 0.06
N SER A 224 6.59 -10.73 0.32
CA SER A 224 5.30 -11.23 -0.13
C SER A 224 4.44 -11.59 1.08
N VAL A 225 3.21 -11.13 1.08
CA VAL A 225 2.20 -11.44 2.07
C VAL A 225 1.05 -12.14 1.37
N ASN A 226 0.71 -13.34 1.81
CA ASN A 226 -0.47 -14.06 1.35
C ASN A 226 -1.48 -14.11 2.49
N TYR A 227 -2.71 -13.80 2.18
CA TYR A 227 -3.83 -13.75 3.12
C TYR A 227 -4.77 -14.91 2.86
N ALA A 228 -5.29 -15.53 3.92
CA ALA A 228 -6.19 -16.65 3.82
C ALA A 228 -7.15 -16.71 5.01
N LYS A 229 -8.25 -17.43 4.85
CA LYS A 229 -9.21 -17.70 5.92
C LYS A 229 -9.78 -16.42 6.55
N TYR A 230 -10.17 -15.49 5.72
CA TYR A 230 -10.88 -14.29 6.16
C TYR A 230 -12.17 -14.66 6.91
N ARG A 231 -12.45 -13.85 7.92
CA ARG A 231 -13.75 -13.77 8.59
C ARG A 231 -14.03 -12.29 8.75
N VAL A 232 -14.93 -11.77 7.91
CA VAL A 232 -15.19 -10.32 7.81
C VAL A 232 -16.52 -10.00 8.47
N ASN A 233 -16.57 -8.91 9.24
CA ASN A 233 -17.76 -8.40 9.92
C ASN A 233 -18.51 -9.44 10.79
N ARG A 234 -17.79 -10.46 11.31
CA ARG A 234 -18.37 -11.50 12.21
C ARG A 234 -18.33 -11.10 13.67
N GLY A 235 -17.88 -9.89 13.97
CA GLY A 235 -17.69 -9.40 15.34
C GLY A 235 -16.41 -9.93 16.00
N ILE A 236 -15.66 -9.02 16.60
CA ILE A 236 -14.45 -9.34 17.38
C ILE A 236 -14.61 -8.74 18.76
N LYS A 237 -14.43 -9.57 19.80
CA LYS A 237 -14.51 -9.11 21.19
C LYS A 237 -13.34 -8.18 21.49
N ASP A 238 -13.60 -7.09 22.20
CA ASP A 238 -12.57 -6.11 22.56
C ASP A 238 -11.46 -6.70 23.43
N SER A 239 -11.76 -7.70 24.23
CA SER A 239 -10.76 -8.45 25.02
C SER A 239 -9.64 -9.11 24.20
N ILE A 240 -9.79 -9.22 22.87
CA ILE A 240 -8.72 -9.73 22.00
C ILE A 240 -7.61 -8.69 21.85
N PHE A 241 -7.92 -7.40 21.97
CA PHE A 241 -7.00 -6.27 21.82
C PHE A 241 -6.39 -5.81 23.15
N GLU A 242 -6.94 -6.27 24.27
CA GLU A 242 -6.40 -6.06 25.62
C GLU A 242 -5.28 -7.09 25.87
N ASP A 243 -4.14 -6.68 26.40
CA ASP A 243 -3.05 -7.55 26.87
C ASP A 243 -2.99 -7.55 28.36
#